data_67286589b83a8391b74027e729b18a8f
#
_entry.id   67286589b83a8391b74027e729b18a8f
#
_cell.length_a   1.000
_cell.length_b   1.000
_cell.length_c   1.000
_cell.angle_alpha   90.00
_cell.angle_beta   90.00
_cell.angle_gamma   90.00
#
_symmetry.space_group_name_H-M   'P 1'
#
loop_
_entity.id
_entity.type
_entity.pdbx_description
1 polymer ?
#
loop_
_entity_poly.entity_id
_entity_poly.type
_entity_poly.pdbx_seq_one_letter_code
_entity_poly.pdbx_strand_id
1 'polypeptide(L)'
;KYGAAPCPVCQSGRHKAQNALTIADGRNGGLVLDCKKSACAFLDILAAAGVTSGSYKSPDPETLAKREAEQLKEAERRAAQALAIWKESLPIDGTVAETYLRGRGITCALPKSLRFHPQCWHGATAKRYPAMVAAVQGNRLAAVHRTYLQADGSGKADIEPAKMMLGATAGAAVRLTEAQVALVVSEGVETALSLSSGLLSAPAAVWAALSASGMRGLSLPPQAGQLTIASDGDAAGREAASALAARADALGW
;
A
#
# COMPACT_ATOMS: atom_id res chain seq x y z
N LYS A 1 -12.08 -11.67 10.31
CA LYS A 1 -12.88 -10.66 9.54
C LYS A 1 -12.54 -9.28 10.08
N TYR A 2 -12.32 -8.30 9.21
CA TYR A 2 -12.26 -6.90 9.61
C TYR A 2 -13.68 -6.35 9.60
N GLY A 3 -14.09 -5.78 10.72
CA GLY A 3 -15.30 -4.96 10.83
C GLY A 3 -14.88 -3.50 11.01
N ALA A 4 -15.67 -2.58 10.49
CA ALA A 4 -15.55 -1.15 10.80
C ALA A 4 -16.86 -0.67 11.41
N ALA A 5 -16.77 0.13 12.48
CA ALA A 5 -17.91 0.65 13.21
C ALA A 5 -17.63 2.06 13.75
N PRO A 6 -18.64 2.83 14.11
CA PRO A 6 -18.44 4.03 14.92
C PRO A 6 -17.78 3.66 16.25
N CYS A 7 -16.76 4.44 16.67
CA CYS A 7 -16.16 4.22 17.96
C CYS A 7 -17.13 4.65 19.08
N PRO A 8 -17.50 3.76 20.03
CA PRO A 8 -18.48 4.08 21.05
C PRO A 8 -17.98 5.14 22.05
N VAL A 9 -16.67 5.36 22.13
CA VAL A 9 -16.06 6.38 23.00
C VAL A 9 -16.09 7.75 22.36
N CYS A 10 -15.51 7.90 21.15
CA CYS A 10 -15.32 9.20 20.50
C CYS A 10 -16.32 9.51 19.38
N GLN A 11 -17.22 8.60 19.07
CA GLN A 11 -18.24 8.71 18.05
C GLN A 11 -19.62 8.24 18.56
N SER A 12 -19.98 8.61 19.79
CA SER A 12 -21.23 8.24 20.45
C SER A 12 -22.49 8.83 19.78
N GLY A 13 -22.35 9.84 18.95
CA GLY A 13 -23.44 10.38 18.10
C GLY A 13 -23.61 9.55 16.83
N ARG A 14 -24.78 8.95 16.64
CA ARG A 14 -25.13 8.05 15.54
C ARG A 14 -25.13 8.74 14.15
N HIS A 15 -23.98 9.11 13.62
CA HIS A 15 -23.86 9.46 12.20
C HIS A 15 -23.44 8.24 11.38
N LYS A 16 -24.29 7.81 10.44
CA LYS A 16 -24.15 6.58 9.61
C LYS A 16 -22.85 6.51 8.76
N ALA A 17 -22.07 7.58 8.69
CA ALA A 17 -20.85 7.67 7.88
C ALA A 17 -19.53 7.57 8.70
N GLN A 18 -19.59 7.29 10.00
CA GLN A 18 -18.42 7.30 10.88
C GLN A 18 -18.01 5.88 11.25
N ASN A 19 -16.91 5.40 10.70
CA ASN A 19 -16.35 4.06 10.94
C ASN A 19 -14.90 4.15 11.43
N ALA A 20 -14.66 4.87 12.54
CA ALA A 20 -13.31 5.06 13.08
C ALA A 20 -12.79 3.85 13.85
N LEU A 21 -13.66 2.95 14.31
CA LEU A 21 -13.26 1.74 15.02
C LEU A 21 -13.07 0.59 14.04
N THR A 22 -11.86 0.05 14.00
CA THR A 22 -11.57 -1.22 13.34
C THR A 22 -11.70 -2.36 14.35
N ILE A 23 -12.41 -3.41 13.98
CA ILE A 23 -12.65 -4.61 14.81
C ILE A 23 -12.07 -5.80 14.05
N ALA A 24 -11.17 -6.54 14.66
CA ALA A 24 -10.53 -7.70 14.04
C ALA A 24 -10.27 -8.82 15.05
N ASP A 25 -10.14 -10.04 14.55
CA ASP A 25 -9.54 -11.14 15.31
C ASP A 25 -8.01 -11.00 15.25
N GLY A 26 -7.35 -10.99 16.39
CA GLY A 26 -5.90 -11.02 16.50
C GLY A 26 -5.33 -12.39 16.08
N ARG A 27 -4.02 -12.47 15.86
CA ARG A 27 -3.32 -13.72 15.46
C ARG A 27 -3.56 -14.88 16.43
N ASN A 28 -3.74 -14.57 17.71
CA ASN A 28 -4.00 -15.55 18.77
C ASN A 28 -5.49 -15.75 19.06
N GLY A 29 -6.37 -15.34 18.12
CA GLY A 29 -7.81 -15.41 18.32
C GLY A 29 -8.37 -14.38 19.31
N GLY A 30 -7.54 -13.46 19.84
CA GLY A 30 -7.99 -12.37 20.70
C GLY A 30 -8.69 -11.27 19.92
N LEU A 31 -9.55 -10.50 20.59
CA LEU A 31 -10.19 -9.33 20.00
C LEU A 31 -9.18 -8.19 19.85
N VAL A 32 -9.10 -7.59 18.65
CA VAL A 32 -8.32 -6.37 18.38
C VAL A 32 -9.27 -5.24 18.03
N LEU A 33 -9.15 -4.13 18.77
CA LEU A 33 -9.89 -2.90 18.55
C LEU A 33 -8.89 -1.76 18.32
N ASP A 34 -9.09 -0.99 17.26
CA ASP A 34 -8.22 0.13 16.91
C ASP A 34 -9.07 1.34 16.49
N CYS A 35 -9.02 2.41 17.27
CA CYS A 35 -9.72 3.65 16.99
C CYS A 35 -8.83 4.61 16.19
N LYS A 36 -9.10 4.74 14.90
CA LYS A 36 -8.35 5.59 13.96
C LYS A 36 -8.53 7.09 14.19
N LYS A 37 -9.57 7.53 14.90
CA LYS A 37 -9.87 8.96 15.11
C LYS A 37 -9.15 9.54 16.32
N SER A 38 -9.25 8.90 17.47
CA SER A 38 -8.79 9.45 18.76
C SER A 38 -7.92 8.48 19.54
N ALA A 39 -7.46 7.39 18.92
CA ALA A 39 -6.65 6.35 19.56
C ALA A 39 -7.22 5.91 20.94
N CYS A 40 -8.55 5.79 21.04
CA CYS A 40 -9.22 5.43 22.30
C CYS A 40 -8.68 4.10 22.84
N ALA A 41 -8.48 4.02 24.14
CA ALA A 41 -7.92 2.83 24.75
C ALA A 41 -8.86 1.62 24.61
N PHE A 42 -8.28 0.43 24.49
CA PHE A 42 -9.02 -0.82 24.29
C PHE A 42 -10.09 -1.07 25.37
N LEU A 43 -9.75 -0.85 26.64
CA LEU A 43 -10.66 -1.05 27.76
C LEU A 43 -11.81 -0.04 27.75
N ASP A 44 -11.56 1.21 27.37
CA ASP A 44 -12.59 2.25 27.29
C ASP A 44 -13.60 1.92 26.18
N ILE A 45 -13.12 1.39 25.04
CA ILE A 45 -13.98 0.96 23.94
C ILE A 45 -14.88 -0.20 24.40
N LEU A 46 -14.33 -1.19 25.11
CA LEU A 46 -15.11 -2.31 25.65
C LEU A 46 -16.17 -1.83 26.64
N ALA A 47 -15.76 -0.99 27.60
CA ALA A 47 -16.68 -0.44 28.60
C ALA A 47 -17.82 0.37 27.95
N ALA A 48 -17.52 1.25 27.00
CA ALA A 48 -18.51 2.05 26.28
C ALA A 48 -19.42 1.19 25.37
N ALA A 49 -18.95 0.03 24.92
CA ALA A 49 -19.74 -0.95 24.16
C ALA A 49 -20.57 -1.89 25.05
N GLY A 50 -20.46 -1.79 26.39
CA GLY A 50 -21.15 -2.68 27.33
C GLY A 50 -20.60 -4.12 27.33
N VAL A 51 -19.35 -4.32 26.86
CA VAL A 51 -18.71 -5.63 26.80
C VAL A 51 -17.90 -5.86 28.06
N THR A 52 -18.25 -6.87 28.85
CA THR A 52 -17.50 -7.26 30.06
C THR A 52 -16.24 -8.01 29.69
N SER A 53 -15.15 -7.76 30.41
CA SER A 53 -13.90 -8.50 30.28
C SER A 53 -14.14 -10.00 30.46
N GLY A 54 -13.65 -10.82 29.51
CA GLY A 54 -13.82 -12.28 29.53
C GLY A 54 -15.05 -12.81 28.80
N SER A 55 -15.92 -11.96 28.26
CA SER A 55 -17.09 -12.39 27.46
C SER A 55 -16.71 -12.83 26.03
N TYR A 56 -15.52 -12.45 25.56
CA TYR A 56 -15.04 -12.89 24.23
C TYR A 56 -14.55 -14.33 24.29
N LYS A 57 -15.19 -15.20 23.51
CA LYS A 57 -14.71 -16.55 23.26
C LYS A 57 -13.88 -16.56 21.97
N SER A 58 -12.64 -16.98 22.07
CA SER A 58 -11.81 -17.22 20.87
C SER A 58 -12.52 -18.24 19.98
N PRO A 59 -12.54 -18.05 18.65
CA PRO A 59 -13.05 -19.06 17.75
C PRO A 59 -12.31 -20.38 17.96
N ASP A 60 -13.02 -21.50 17.78
CA ASP A 60 -12.39 -22.81 17.84
C ASP A 60 -11.33 -22.99 16.71
N PRO A 61 -10.38 -23.93 16.91
CA PRO A 61 -9.29 -24.13 15.95
C PRO A 61 -9.77 -24.46 14.52
N GLU A 62 -10.87 -25.16 14.37
CA GLU A 62 -11.43 -25.52 13.07
C GLU A 62 -11.97 -24.28 12.34
N THR A 63 -12.68 -23.41 13.06
CA THR A 63 -13.16 -22.11 12.54
C THR A 63 -11.99 -21.21 12.15
N LEU A 64 -10.91 -21.18 12.93
CA LEU A 64 -9.70 -20.41 12.60
C LEU A 64 -9.05 -20.96 11.32
N ALA A 65 -8.82 -22.26 11.23
CA ALA A 65 -8.23 -22.90 10.07
C ALA A 65 -9.06 -22.66 8.79
N LYS A 66 -10.39 -22.74 8.89
CA LYS A 66 -11.29 -22.44 7.77
C LYS A 66 -11.16 -20.98 7.30
N ARG A 67 -11.11 -20.02 8.24
CA ARG A 67 -10.91 -18.59 7.93
C ARG A 67 -9.56 -18.33 7.26
N GLU A 68 -8.49 -18.97 7.75
CA GLU A 68 -7.16 -18.86 7.14
C GLU A 68 -7.13 -19.42 5.71
N ALA A 69 -7.76 -20.58 5.49
CA ALA A 69 -7.88 -21.18 4.16
C ALA A 69 -8.68 -20.27 3.20
N GLU A 70 -9.79 -19.69 3.65
CA GLU A 70 -10.57 -18.73 2.86
C GLU A 70 -9.76 -17.45 2.53
N GLN A 71 -9.00 -16.92 3.49
CA GLN A 71 -8.13 -15.76 3.29
C GLN A 71 -7.01 -16.06 2.29
N LEU A 72 -6.39 -17.24 2.40
CA LEU A 72 -5.35 -17.67 1.45
C LEU A 72 -5.92 -17.79 0.03
N LYS A 73 -7.05 -18.45 -0.12
CA LYS A 73 -7.74 -18.60 -1.42
C LYS A 73 -8.10 -17.24 -2.05
N GLU A 74 -8.57 -16.29 -1.23
CA GLU A 74 -8.87 -14.94 -1.71
C GLU A 74 -7.58 -14.18 -2.10
N ALA A 75 -6.50 -14.34 -1.32
CA ALA A 75 -5.20 -13.75 -1.65
C ALA A 75 -4.63 -14.32 -2.95
N GLU A 76 -4.73 -15.62 -3.18
CA GLU A 76 -4.32 -16.29 -4.42
C GLU A 76 -5.16 -15.81 -5.62
N ARG A 77 -6.48 -15.66 -5.44
CA ARG A 77 -7.37 -15.11 -6.47
C ARG A 77 -6.96 -13.71 -6.87
N ARG A 78 -6.69 -12.83 -5.89
CA ARG A 78 -6.23 -11.46 -6.15
C ARG A 78 -4.85 -11.43 -6.82
N ALA A 79 -3.96 -12.32 -6.44
CA ALA A 79 -2.64 -12.44 -7.06
C ALA A 79 -2.75 -12.90 -8.52
N ALA A 80 -3.62 -13.85 -8.82
CA ALA A 80 -3.89 -14.29 -10.19
C ALA A 80 -4.44 -13.14 -11.06
N GLN A 81 -5.35 -12.33 -10.53
CA GLN A 81 -5.86 -11.14 -11.21
C GLN A 81 -4.75 -10.08 -11.44
N ALA A 82 -3.89 -9.85 -10.43
CA ALA A 82 -2.76 -8.93 -10.56
C ALA A 82 -1.79 -9.39 -11.66
N LEU A 83 -1.48 -10.68 -11.69
CA LEU A 83 -0.62 -11.28 -12.70
C LEU A 83 -1.24 -11.19 -14.11
N ALA A 84 -2.55 -11.38 -14.25
CA ALA A 84 -3.26 -11.21 -15.51
C ALA A 84 -3.13 -9.78 -16.03
N ILE A 85 -3.44 -8.78 -15.19
CA ILE A 85 -3.27 -7.35 -15.54
C ILE A 85 -1.83 -7.06 -15.97
N TRP A 86 -0.85 -7.59 -15.23
CA TRP A 86 0.57 -7.42 -15.58
C TRP A 86 0.92 -8.00 -16.95
N LYS A 87 0.43 -9.21 -17.24
CA LYS A 87 0.68 -9.89 -18.53
C LYS A 87 -0.01 -9.19 -19.71
N GLU A 88 -1.20 -8.65 -19.50
CA GLU A 88 -1.96 -7.89 -20.51
C GLU A 88 -1.38 -6.50 -20.77
N SER A 89 -0.53 -6.00 -19.85
CA SER A 89 0.08 -4.68 -19.98
C SER A 89 1.24 -4.70 -20.99
N LEU A 90 1.35 -3.63 -21.74
CA LEU A 90 2.39 -3.39 -22.75
C LEU A 90 3.64 -2.75 -22.13
N PRO A 91 4.82 -2.79 -22.78
CA PRO A 91 5.95 -1.93 -22.42
C PRO A 91 5.51 -0.48 -22.31
N ILE A 92 6.15 0.30 -21.42
CA ILE A 92 5.73 1.67 -21.11
C ILE A 92 6.13 2.68 -22.20
N ASP A 93 7.20 2.39 -22.94
CA ASP A 93 7.78 3.29 -23.93
C ASP A 93 6.78 3.63 -25.05
N GLY A 94 6.70 4.89 -25.43
CA GLY A 94 5.80 5.40 -26.47
C GLY A 94 4.31 5.41 -26.08
N THR A 95 3.98 5.17 -24.81
CA THR A 95 2.58 5.08 -24.37
C THR A 95 2.10 6.33 -23.62
N VAL A 96 0.80 6.40 -23.39
CA VAL A 96 0.15 7.41 -22.54
C VAL A 96 0.77 7.48 -21.13
N ALA A 97 1.24 6.34 -20.59
CA ALA A 97 1.89 6.32 -19.29
C ALA A 97 3.27 6.99 -19.33
N GLU A 98 4.03 6.84 -20.39
CA GLU A 98 5.28 7.60 -20.58
C GLU A 98 4.97 9.09 -20.73
N THR A 99 4.01 9.47 -21.57
CA THR A 99 3.57 10.87 -21.74
C THR A 99 3.23 11.50 -20.38
N TYR A 100 2.46 10.80 -19.55
CA TYR A 100 2.13 11.24 -18.19
C TYR A 100 3.38 11.48 -17.34
N LEU A 101 4.34 10.56 -17.34
CA LEU A 101 5.56 10.67 -16.54
C LEU A 101 6.47 11.81 -17.06
N ARG A 102 6.63 11.93 -18.39
CA ARG A 102 7.41 13.02 -18.99
C ARG A 102 6.80 14.39 -18.71
N GLY A 103 5.48 14.51 -18.76
CA GLY A 103 4.74 15.72 -18.36
C GLY A 103 4.93 16.14 -16.90
N ARG A 104 5.34 15.20 -16.03
CA ARG A 104 5.72 15.47 -14.64
C ARG A 104 7.21 15.75 -14.44
N GLY A 105 7.98 15.94 -15.52
CA GLY A 105 9.40 16.24 -15.46
C GLY A 105 10.29 15.03 -15.15
N ILE A 106 9.77 13.82 -15.27
CA ILE A 106 10.56 12.59 -15.09
C ILE A 106 11.37 12.34 -16.37
N THR A 107 12.71 12.44 -16.25
CA THR A 107 13.64 12.34 -17.37
C THR A 107 14.46 11.06 -17.37
N CYS A 108 14.51 10.33 -16.26
CA CYS A 108 15.24 9.07 -16.17
C CYS A 108 14.70 8.01 -17.13
N ALA A 109 15.51 6.97 -17.39
CA ALA A 109 15.05 5.77 -18.07
C ALA A 109 13.93 5.10 -17.27
N LEU A 110 12.85 4.73 -17.96
CA LEU A 110 11.70 4.09 -17.30
C LEU A 110 12.00 2.60 -17.05
N PRO A 111 11.82 2.11 -15.81
CA PRO A 111 12.18 0.75 -15.48
C PRO A 111 11.17 -0.27 -16.00
N LYS A 112 11.63 -1.49 -16.26
CA LYS A 112 10.79 -2.62 -16.70
C LYS A 112 9.72 -3.03 -15.67
N SER A 113 9.82 -2.56 -14.44
CA SER A 113 8.79 -2.72 -13.40
C SER A 113 7.57 -1.84 -13.62
N LEU A 114 7.59 -0.97 -14.64
CA LEU A 114 6.46 -0.17 -15.09
C LEU A 114 5.98 -0.63 -16.46
N ARG A 115 4.68 -0.72 -16.61
CA ARG A 115 4.00 -1.09 -17.87
C ARG A 115 2.78 -0.20 -18.09
N PHE A 116 2.22 -0.26 -19.28
CA PHE A 116 0.99 0.44 -19.66
C PHE A 116 -0.13 -0.55 -19.99
N HIS A 117 -1.30 -0.35 -19.39
CA HIS A 117 -2.51 -1.11 -19.74
C HIS A 117 -3.54 -0.17 -20.37
N PRO A 118 -3.93 -0.37 -21.66
CA PRO A 118 -4.80 0.59 -22.37
C PRO A 118 -6.24 0.63 -21.82
N GLN A 119 -6.74 -0.45 -21.25
CA GLN A 119 -8.13 -0.64 -20.84
C GLN A 119 -8.22 -1.35 -19.47
N CYS A 120 -7.51 -0.83 -18.46
CA CYS A 120 -7.48 -1.42 -17.12
C CYS A 120 -8.83 -1.21 -16.41
N TRP A 121 -9.37 -2.29 -15.83
CA TRP A 121 -10.63 -2.25 -15.10
C TRP A 121 -10.52 -1.45 -13.80
N HIS A 122 -11.47 -0.52 -13.60
CA HIS A 122 -11.61 0.25 -12.36
C HIS A 122 -12.92 -0.15 -11.65
N GLY A 123 -12.78 -0.88 -10.53
CA GLY A 123 -13.92 -1.50 -9.85
C GLY A 123 -14.94 -0.51 -9.30
N ALA A 124 -14.49 0.64 -8.77
CA ALA A 124 -15.38 1.61 -8.14
C ALA A 124 -16.32 2.30 -9.16
N THR A 125 -15.86 2.54 -10.39
CA THR A 125 -16.70 3.15 -11.45
C THR A 125 -17.29 2.12 -12.40
N ALA A 126 -16.91 0.84 -12.29
CA ALA A 126 -17.27 -0.24 -13.22
C ALA A 126 -16.96 0.12 -14.69
N LYS A 127 -15.83 0.81 -14.93
CA LYS A 127 -15.37 1.24 -16.26
C LYS A 127 -13.92 0.86 -16.47
N ARG A 128 -13.44 1.01 -17.70
CA ARG A 128 -12.04 0.77 -18.09
C ARG A 128 -11.38 2.09 -18.45
N TYR A 129 -10.11 2.24 -18.06
CA TYR A 129 -9.30 3.43 -18.32
C TYR A 129 -7.87 3.03 -18.69
N PRO A 130 -7.14 3.87 -19.41
CA PRO A 130 -5.69 3.74 -19.52
C PRO A 130 -5.07 3.78 -18.12
N ALA A 131 -4.06 2.94 -17.88
CA ALA A 131 -3.39 2.92 -16.59
C ALA A 131 -1.90 2.62 -16.70
N MET A 132 -1.10 3.33 -15.93
CA MET A 132 0.25 2.89 -15.60
C MET A 132 0.14 1.77 -14.57
N VAL A 133 0.77 0.63 -14.86
CA VAL A 133 0.79 -0.56 -14.01
C VAL A 133 2.21 -0.77 -13.52
N ALA A 134 2.40 -0.76 -12.20
CA ALA A 134 3.69 -1.00 -11.56
C ALA A 134 3.68 -2.36 -10.85
N ALA A 135 4.71 -3.19 -11.10
CA ALA A 135 4.89 -4.45 -10.40
C ALA A 135 5.30 -4.20 -8.96
N VAL A 136 4.55 -4.75 -8.01
CA VAL A 136 4.90 -4.71 -6.58
C VAL A 136 5.68 -5.96 -6.22
N GLN A 137 6.88 -5.80 -5.71
CA GLN A 137 7.88 -6.86 -5.48
C GLN A 137 8.21 -6.97 -3.99
N GLY A 138 8.54 -8.16 -3.55
CA GLY A 138 8.91 -8.45 -2.15
C GLY A 138 8.03 -9.51 -1.51
N ASN A 139 6.92 -9.89 -2.11
CA ASN A 139 6.04 -10.96 -1.65
C ASN A 139 6.05 -12.17 -2.59
N ARG A 140 5.69 -13.33 -2.05
CA ARG A 140 5.53 -14.57 -2.83
C ARG A 140 4.39 -14.46 -3.85
N LEU A 141 3.31 -13.79 -3.49
CA LEU A 141 2.13 -13.59 -4.33
C LEU A 141 2.27 -12.31 -5.15
N ALA A 142 1.86 -12.37 -6.40
CA ALA A 142 1.90 -11.24 -7.32
C ALA A 142 1.00 -10.09 -6.85
N ALA A 143 1.49 -8.87 -7.04
CA ALA A 143 0.72 -7.66 -6.79
C ALA A 143 1.09 -6.55 -7.78
N VAL A 144 0.14 -5.67 -8.07
CA VAL A 144 0.34 -4.49 -8.91
C VAL A 144 -0.26 -3.25 -8.28
N HIS A 145 0.39 -2.13 -8.52
CA HIS A 145 -0.16 -0.80 -8.30
C HIS A 145 -0.59 -0.22 -9.64
N ARG A 146 -1.80 0.35 -9.71
CA ARG A 146 -2.38 0.92 -10.92
C ARG A 146 -2.64 2.40 -10.69
N THR A 147 -2.10 3.24 -11.56
CA THR A 147 -2.43 4.67 -11.65
C THR A 147 -3.24 4.88 -12.90
N TYR A 148 -4.52 5.18 -12.75
CA TYR A 148 -5.42 5.45 -13.88
C TYR A 148 -5.17 6.84 -14.45
N LEU A 149 -5.14 6.94 -15.78
CA LEU A 149 -4.69 8.11 -16.52
C LEU A 149 -5.80 8.68 -17.40
N GLN A 150 -5.69 9.95 -17.73
CA GLN A 150 -6.45 10.56 -18.83
C GLN A 150 -5.99 9.97 -20.16
N ALA A 151 -6.87 9.95 -21.14
CA ALA A 151 -6.62 9.30 -22.42
C ALA A 151 -5.46 9.94 -23.23
N ASP A 152 -5.17 11.20 -22.98
CA ASP A 152 -4.07 11.97 -23.58
C ASP A 152 -2.77 11.96 -22.76
N GLY A 153 -2.80 11.38 -21.56
CA GLY A 153 -1.64 11.36 -20.66
C GLY A 153 -1.35 12.68 -19.94
N SER A 154 -2.21 13.66 -20.03
CA SER A 154 -2.01 14.98 -19.39
C SER A 154 -2.07 14.90 -17.84
N GLY A 155 -2.68 13.86 -17.29
CA GLY A 155 -2.83 13.68 -15.86
C GLY A 155 -3.39 12.31 -15.46
N LYS A 156 -3.66 12.18 -14.16
CA LYS A 156 -4.47 11.07 -13.66
C LYS A 156 -5.91 11.24 -14.14
N ALA A 157 -6.60 10.12 -14.31
CA ALA A 157 -8.03 10.13 -14.61
C ALA A 157 -8.82 10.85 -13.50
N ASP A 158 -9.85 11.57 -13.88
CA ASP A 158 -10.75 12.26 -12.94
C ASP A 158 -11.77 11.26 -12.36
N ILE A 159 -11.26 10.35 -11.53
CA ILE A 159 -11.99 9.28 -10.84
C ILE A 159 -11.43 9.06 -9.44
N GLU A 160 -12.26 8.57 -8.54
CA GLU A 160 -11.84 8.26 -7.17
C GLU A 160 -12.05 6.77 -6.85
N PRO A 161 -11.01 6.09 -6.36
CA PRO A 161 -9.60 6.52 -6.27
C PRO A 161 -8.88 6.40 -7.63
N ALA A 162 -8.06 7.40 -8.01
CA ALA A 162 -7.26 7.35 -9.23
C ALA A 162 -6.05 6.39 -9.13
N LYS A 163 -5.74 5.89 -7.94
CA LYS A 163 -4.68 4.90 -7.67
C LYS A 163 -5.26 3.71 -6.90
N MET A 164 -4.93 2.51 -7.31
CA MET A 164 -5.39 1.28 -6.65
C MET A 164 -4.31 0.20 -6.62
N MET A 165 -4.26 -0.54 -5.53
CA MET A 165 -3.44 -1.74 -5.40
C MET A 165 -4.29 -3.00 -5.62
N LEU A 166 -3.68 -4.07 -6.12
CA LEU A 166 -4.28 -5.40 -6.25
C LEU A 166 -3.24 -6.46 -5.94
N GLY A 167 -3.59 -7.44 -5.11
CA GLY A 167 -2.70 -8.48 -4.63
C GLY A 167 -2.10 -8.18 -3.26
N ALA A 168 -1.03 -8.87 -2.88
CA ALA A 168 -0.38 -8.78 -1.58
C ALA A 168 0.71 -7.69 -1.58
N THR A 169 0.42 -6.53 -1.00
CA THR A 169 1.33 -5.36 -0.99
C THR A 169 2.00 -5.11 0.36
N ALA A 170 1.58 -5.79 1.44
CA ALA A 170 2.16 -5.59 2.77
C ALA A 170 3.65 -5.98 2.78
N GLY A 171 4.51 -5.07 3.23
CA GLY A 171 5.96 -5.26 3.25
C GLY A 171 6.66 -5.16 1.89
N ALA A 172 5.93 -5.01 0.81
CA ALA A 172 6.45 -4.97 -0.55
C ALA A 172 6.57 -3.52 -1.08
N ALA A 173 7.28 -3.35 -2.19
CA ALA A 173 7.46 -2.07 -2.87
C ALA A 173 7.51 -2.24 -4.39
N VAL A 174 7.31 -1.15 -5.12
CA VAL A 174 7.73 -1.06 -6.52
C VAL A 174 9.23 -0.74 -6.56
N ARG A 175 10.03 -1.67 -7.06
CA ARG A 175 11.48 -1.50 -7.20
C ARG A 175 11.77 -0.92 -8.58
N LEU A 176 12.30 0.29 -8.62
CA LEU A 176 12.51 1.04 -9.86
C LEU A 176 13.96 0.92 -10.36
N THR A 177 14.92 0.94 -9.45
CA THR A 177 16.34 0.72 -9.76
C THR A 177 16.94 -0.27 -8.76
N GLU A 178 18.08 -0.84 -9.11
CA GLU A 178 18.83 -1.74 -8.26
C GLU A 178 20.22 -1.16 -7.95
N ALA A 179 20.66 -1.28 -6.70
CA ALA A 179 22.01 -1.01 -6.25
C ALA A 179 22.28 -1.81 -4.97
N GLN A 180 23.56 -2.00 -4.61
CA GLN A 180 23.94 -2.86 -3.48
C GLN A 180 24.12 -2.11 -2.16
N VAL A 181 24.49 -0.83 -2.19
CA VAL A 181 25.00 -0.11 -1.01
C VAL A 181 24.03 0.94 -0.49
N ALA A 182 23.22 1.55 -1.35
CA ALA A 182 22.31 2.62 -0.99
C ALA A 182 20.88 2.27 -1.41
N LEU A 183 19.94 2.51 -0.49
CA LEU A 183 18.50 2.36 -0.72
C LEU A 183 17.81 3.72 -0.50
N VAL A 184 17.04 4.14 -1.47
CA VAL A 184 16.15 5.30 -1.37
C VAL A 184 14.71 4.79 -1.38
N VAL A 185 13.95 5.15 -0.36
CA VAL A 185 12.53 4.79 -0.23
C VAL A 185 11.68 6.04 -0.32
N SER A 186 10.71 6.06 -1.21
CA SER A 186 9.69 7.11 -1.27
C SER A 186 8.29 6.55 -1.09
N GLU A 187 7.30 7.41 -0.87
CA GLU A 187 5.91 6.99 -0.77
C GLU A 187 5.35 6.65 -2.16
N GLY A 188 5.49 7.53 -3.14
CA GLY A 188 4.90 7.40 -4.47
C GLY A 188 5.87 6.96 -5.55
N VAL A 189 5.36 6.30 -6.60
CA VAL A 189 6.15 5.92 -7.80
C VAL A 189 6.68 7.16 -8.50
N GLU A 190 5.87 8.20 -8.62
CA GLU A 190 6.26 9.46 -9.27
C GLU A 190 7.37 10.17 -8.50
N THR A 191 7.30 10.22 -7.16
CA THR A 191 8.35 10.77 -6.29
C THR A 191 9.65 9.99 -6.46
N ALA A 192 9.59 8.66 -6.44
CA ALA A 192 10.73 7.78 -6.66
C ALA A 192 11.43 8.03 -8.01
N LEU A 193 10.65 8.17 -9.09
CA LEU A 193 11.19 8.46 -10.42
C LEU A 193 11.76 9.88 -10.51
N SER A 194 11.17 10.87 -9.83
CA SER A 194 11.72 12.24 -9.77
C SER A 194 13.08 12.25 -9.11
N LEU A 195 13.27 11.48 -8.02
CA LEU A 195 14.58 11.32 -7.39
C LEU A 195 15.61 10.74 -8.36
N SER A 196 15.22 9.71 -9.12
CA SER A 196 16.07 9.09 -10.14
C SER A 196 16.36 10.01 -11.35
N SER A 197 15.61 11.08 -11.52
CA SER A 197 15.72 12.04 -12.63
C SER A 197 16.72 13.19 -12.36
N GLY A 198 17.72 12.97 -11.52
CA GLY A 198 18.82 13.90 -11.30
C GLY A 198 18.89 14.50 -9.89
N LEU A 199 18.05 14.05 -8.95
CA LEU A 199 18.10 14.48 -7.56
C LEU A 199 19.03 13.61 -6.69
N LEU A 200 19.42 12.44 -7.18
CA LEU A 200 20.38 11.57 -6.48
C LEU A 200 21.79 11.87 -6.94
N SER A 201 22.69 12.08 -5.98
CA SER A 201 24.11 12.35 -6.24
C SER A 201 24.93 11.07 -6.57
N ALA A 202 24.39 9.90 -6.30
CA ALA A 202 25.02 8.61 -6.53
C ALA A 202 23.99 7.53 -6.89
N PRO A 203 24.39 6.44 -7.56
CA PRO A 203 23.51 5.31 -7.83
C PRO A 203 22.94 4.70 -6.55
N ALA A 204 21.63 4.48 -6.53
CA ALA A 204 20.91 3.87 -5.41
C ALA A 204 19.82 2.92 -5.91
N ALA A 205 19.48 1.91 -5.11
CA ALA A 205 18.22 1.21 -5.28
C ALA A 205 17.09 2.17 -4.89
N VAL A 206 16.10 2.37 -5.76
CA VAL A 206 15.00 3.31 -5.53
C VAL A 206 13.69 2.54 -5.49
N TRP A 207 13.02 2.60 -4.35
CA TRP A 207 11.78 1.87 -4.09
C TRP A 207 10.63 2.82 -3.76
N ALA A 208 9.44 2.53 -4.28
CA ALA A 208 8.21 3.21 -3.90
C ALA A 208 7.37 2.28 -2.99
N ALA A 209 7.09 2.73 -1.78
CA ALA A 209 6.34 1.99 -0.76
C ALA A 209 4.82 2.09 -0.92
N LEU A 210 4.34 2.92 -1.84
CA LEU A 210 2.97 3.09 -2.31
C LEU A 210 1.99 3.78 -1.36
N SER A 211 2.34 3.94 -0.11
CA SER A 211 1.56 4.66 0.90
C SER A 211 2.36 4.86 2.19
N ALA A 212 1.91 5.75 3.07
CA ALA A 212 2.48 5.91 4.42
C ALA A 212 2.44 4.58 5.22
N SER A 213 1.35 3.81 5.12
CA SER A 213 1.26 2.48 5.76
C SER A 213 2.22 1.46 5.13
N GLY A 214 2.40 1.50 3.81
CA GLY A 214 3.38 0.70 3.09
C GLY A 214 4.81 1.03 3.54
N MET A 215 5.15 2.30 3.71
CA MET A 215 6.45 2.76 4.20
C MET A 215 6.71 2.27 5.63
N ARG A 216 5.74 2.40 6.55
CA ARG A 216 5.86 1.87 7.91
C ARG A 216 6.13 0.36 7.95
N GLY A 217 5.46 -0.40 7.09
CA GLY A 217 5.54 -1.86 7.03
C GLY A 217 6.58 -2.44 6.08
N LEU A 218 7.36 -1.60 5.38
CA LEU A 218 8.27 -2.04 4.31
C LEU A 218 9.30 -3.05 4.82
N SER A 219 9.44 -4.16 4.12
CA SER A 219 10.51 -5.14 4.38
C SER A 219 11.81 -4.66 3.77
N LEU A 220 12.78 -4.32 4.61
CA LEU A 220 14.11 -3.91 4.16
C LEU A 220 14.92 -5.13 3.71
N PRO A 221 15.88 -4.95 2.79
CA PRO A 221 16.84 -6.01 2.44
C PRO A 221 17.61 -6.51 3.66
N PRO A 222 18.07 -7.78 3.66
CA PRO A 222 18.81 -8.35 4.79
C PRO A 222 20.20 -7.74 4.97
N GLN A 223 20.78 -7.21 3.91
CA GLN A 223 22.05 -6.49 3.96
C GLN A 223 21.80 -5.01 4.22
N ALA A 224 22.27 -4.54 5.35
CA ALA A 224 22.20 -3.13 5.72
C ALA A 224 23.13 -2.28 4.85
N GLY A 225 22.76 -1.02 4.66
CA GLY A 225 23.52 -0.05 3.89
C GLY A 225 23.06 1.36 4.24
N GLN A 226 23.24 2.31 3.33
CA GLN A 226 22.76 3.66 3.51
C GLN A 226 21.27 3.74 3.11
N LEU A 227 20.39 4.16 4.03
CA LEU A 227 18.99 4.39 3.78
C LEU A 227 18.67 5.89 3.70
N THR A 228 18.04 6.30 2.60
CA THR A 228 17.43 7.63 2.46
C THR A 228 15.91 7.48 2.36
N ILE A 229 15.16 8.21 3.18
CA ILE A 229 13.70 8.18 3.19
C ILE A 229 13.16 9.50 2.68
N ALA A 230 12.49 9.47 1.52
CA ALA A 230 11.83 10.61 0.90
C ALA A 230 10.33 10.50 1.12
N SER A 231 9.84 11.03 2.23
CA SER A 231 8.42 11.05 2.57
C SER A 231 7.72 12.27 2.03
N ASP A 232 6.40 12.17 1.89
CA ASP A 232 5.56 13.35 1.65
C ASP A 232 5.62 14.28 2.88
N GLY A 233 5.52 15.61 2.64
CA GLY A 233 5.68 16.63 3.68
C GLY A 233 4.51 16.77 4.66
N ASP A 234 3.52 15.88 4.61
CA ASP A 234 2.39 15.87 5.53
C ASP A 234 2.70 15.11 6.85
N ALA A 235 1.78 15.15 7.81
CA ALA A 235 1.96 14.51 9.10
C ALA A 235 2.09 12.98 8.98
N ALA A 236 1.29 12.35 8.11
CA ALA A 236 1.27 10.89 7.92
C ALA A 236 2.56 10.39 7.29
N GLY A 237 3.09 11.13 6.30
CA GLY A 237 4.38 10.84 5.66
C GLY A 237 5.55 10.95 6.64
N ARG A 238 5.59 12.03 7.45
CA ARG A 238 6.63 12.21 8.48
C ARG A 238 6.60 11.11 9.55
N GLU A 239 5.43 10.73 10.03
CA GLU A 239 5.30 9.61 10.98
C GLU A 239 5.75 8.28 10.36
N ALA A 240 5.39 8.03 9.10
CA ALA A 240 5.79 6.81 8.40
C ALA A 240 7.30 6.75 8.20
N ALA A 241 7.92 7.88 7.84
CA ALA A 241 9.37 7.99 7.71
C ALA A 241 10.09 7.74 9.04
N SER A 242 9.62 8.35 10.14
CA SER A 242 10.18 8.13 11.48
C SER A 242 10.08 6.68 11.92
N ALA A 243 8.94 6.04 11.66
CA ALA A 243 8.74 4.63 12.00
C ALA A 243 9.64 3.70 11.17
N LEU A 244 9.82 3.98 9.87
CA LEU A 244 10.75 3.23 9.02
C LEU A 244 12.19 3.45 9.47
N ALA A 245 12.60 4.68 9.77
CA ALA A 245 13.95 5.02 10.24
C ALA A 245 14.29 4.27 11.54
N ALA A 246 13.39 4.29 12.53
CA ALA A 246 13.61 3.56 13.79
C ALA A 246 13.76 2.03 13.59
N ARG A 247 13.00 1.46 12.65
CA ARG A 247 13.13 0.03 12.31
C ARG A 247 14.40 -0.26 11.54
N ALA A 248 14.82 0.63 10.69
CA ALA A 248 16.06 0.54 9.92
C ALA A 248 17.27 0.57 10.85
N ASP A 249 17.32 1.54 11.77
CA ASP A 249 18.35 1.64 12.79
C ASP A 249 18.47 0.36 13.63
N ALA A 250 17.34 -0.18 14.10
CA ALA A 250 17.32 -1.46 14.84
C ALA A 250 17.80 -2.67 14.03
N LEU A 251 17.84 -2.57 12.69
CA LEU A 251 18.33 -3.60 11.76
C LEU A 251 19.76 -3.31 11.27
N GLY A 252 20.38 -2.24 11.75
CA GLY A 252 21.76 -1.87 11.42
C GLY A 252 21.93 -1.09 10.10
N TRP A 253 20.84 -0.48 9.59
CA TRP A 253 20.85 0.39 8.41
C TRP A 253 21.34 1.80 8.76
#